data_e342175554a999d4437c35625e502188
#
_entry.id   e342175554a999d4437c35625e502188
#
_cell.length_a   1.000
_cell.length_b   1.000
_cell.length_c   1.000
_cell.angle_alpha   90.00
_cell.angle_beta   90.00
_cell.angle_gamma   90.00
#
_symmetry.space_group_name_H-M   'P 1'
#
loop_
_entity.id
_entity.type
_entity.pdbx_description
1 polymer ?
#
loop_
_entity_poly.entity_id
_entity_poly.type
_entity_poly.pdbx_seq_one_letter_code
_entity_poly.pdbx_strand_id
1 'polypeptide(L)'
;MAGPTTLPTASAVAPAPRARPRRGPGRTSWPRMVLLALGALLFLFPFYYMLVGSFTAEPDPSLGGLFPSPDELTLANYRDIDGSVDLLQTLVNSGIFTGGVILATVVFGILVGYALAQLEFRGRGAVFGLMLLVQVVPFQLLIIPLYVLIVRDYGLADSYLGMILPFAINSTAVFVFRQYFLQLPRDLFDAARIDGAGELRILRSIAIPLVRPALLTAVLLTFIGPWNEFLWPFLVTKEQDMQPLAVSLANYITNVSARATNPFGAIFAGACVLAAPAVALFIAGQRYFVSNDIGSGVKG
;
A
#
# COMPACT_ATOMS: atom_id res chain seq x y z
N MET A 1 40.29 23.72 -74.57
CA MET A 1 38.90 23.96 -74.22
C MET A 1 38.70 23.49 -72.78
N ALA A 2 38.70 24.42 -71.81
CA ALA A 2 38.50 24.13 -70.39
C ALA A 2 37.02 24.36 -70.06
N GLY A 3 36.36 23.34 -69.56
CA GLY A 3 34.98 23.43 -69.16
C GLY A 3 34.84 24.12 -67.78
N PRO A 4 33.72 24.77 -67.47
CA PRO A 4 33.53 25.53 -66.27
C PRO A 4 33.30 24.60 -65.05
N THR A 5 34.10 24.81 -64.04
CA THR A 5 33.97 24.15 -62.70
C THR A 5 32.77 24.76 -61.95
N THR A 6 31.72 24.01 -61.78
CA THR A 6 30.57 24.41 -60.94
C THR A 6 30.91 24.20 -59.45
N LEU A 7 30.90 25.28 -58.66
CA LEU A 7 31.00 25.26 -57.19
C LEU A 7 29.73 24.65 -56.56
N PRO A 8 29.84 23.83 -55.53
CA PRO A 8 28.68 23.30 -54.85
C PRO A 8 27.96 24.41 -54.07
N THR A 9 26.67 24.55 -54.32
CA THR A 9 25.74 25.44 -53.60
C THR A 9 25.70 25.09 -52.10
N ALA A 10 26.00 26.07 -51.27
CA ALA A 10 25.88 25.94 -49.80
C ALA A 10 24.45 25.56 -49.41
N SER A 11 24.32 24.39 -48.81
CA SER A 11 23.07 23.90 -48.24
C SER A 11 22.63 24.85 -47.10
N ALA A 12 21.49 25.49 -47.25
CA ALA A 12 20.90 26.35 -46.22
C ALA A 12 20.59 25.53 -44.97
N VAL A 13 21.32 25.79 -43.90
CA VAL A 13 21.05 25.21 -42.58
C VAL A 13 19.67 25.70 -42.10
N ALA A 14 18.74 24.77 -41.98
CA ALA A 14 17.40 25.07 -41.44
C ALA A 14 17.53 25.69 -40.04
N PRO A 15 16.79 26.77 -39.72
CA PRO A 15 16.84 27.38 -38.39
C PRO A 15 16.38 26.40 -37.33
N ALA A 16 17.18 26.28 -36.25
CA ALA A 16 16.87 25.43 -35.10
C ALA A 16 15.47 25.75 -34.54
N PRO A 17 14.69 24.75 -34.18
CA PRO A 17 13.36 24.96 -33.60
C PRO A 17 13.45 25.84 -32.34
N ARG A 18 12.77 26.97 -32.36
CA ARG A 18 12.70 27.91 -31.21
C ARG A 18 12.20 27.15 -30.00
N ALA A 19 13.03 27.06 -28.96
CA ALA A 19 12.66 26.51 -27.67
C ALA A 19 11.38 27.22 -27.16
N ARG A 20 10.31 26.48 -26.99
CA ARG A 20 9.08 26.99 -26.38
C ARG A 20 9.42 27.48 -24.95
N PRO A 21 9.01 28.71 -24.58
CA PRO A 21 9.29 29.20 -23.25
C PRO A 21 8.69 28.22 -22.22
N ARG A 22 9.53 27.74 -21.31
CA ARG A 22 9.10 26.95 -20.16
C ARG A 22 8.08 27.79 -19.40
N ARG A 23 6.82 27.38 -19.42
CA ARG A 23 5.80 27.94 -18.53
C ARG A 23 6.31 27.63 -17.13
N GLY A 24 6.77 28.65 -16.42
CA GLY A 24 7.06 28.57 -14.99
C GLY A 24 5.83 28.05 -14.22
N PRO A 25 5.99 27.53 -13.01
CA PRO A 25 4.88 27.04 -12.19
C PRO A 25 3.83 28.16 -12.15
N GLY A 26 2.69 27.91 -12.84
CA GLY A 26 1.62 28.90 -12.95
C GLY A 26 1.19 29.27 -11.54
N ARG A 27 1.19 30.56 -11.21
CA ARG A 27 0.64 31.08 -9.94
C ARG A 27 -0.75 30.47 -9.79
N THR A 28 -0.91 29.58 -8.82
CA THR A 28 -2.20 28.95 -8.52
C THR A 28 -3.19 30.10 -8.27
N SER A 29 -4.22 30.22 -9.10
CA SER A 29 -5.18 31.31 -8.97
C SER A 29 -5.89 31.17 -7.61
N TRP A 30 -6.11 32.28 -6.91
CA TRP A 30 -6.77 32.31 -5.61
C TRP A 30 -8.05 31.45 -5.54
N PRO A 31 -8.97 31.49 -6.53
CA PRO A 31 -10.17 30.63 -6.49
C PRO A 31 -9.84 29.14 -6.52
N ARG A 32 -8.76 28.71 -7.19
CA ARG A 32 -8.32 27.30 -7.14
C ARG A 32 -7.80 26.91 -5.77
N MET A 33 -7.05 27.80 -5.10
CA MET A 33 -6.59 27.56 -3.71
C MET A 33 -7.77 27.43 -2.75
N VAL A 34 -8.78 28.30 -2.85
CA VAL A 34 -9.99 28.25 -2.02
C VAL A 34 -10.74 26.93 -2.27
N LEU A 35 -10.93 26.53 -3.52
CA LEU A 35 -11.60 25.27 -3.86
C LEU A 35 -10.84 24.05 -3.30
N LEU A 36 -9.51 24.04 -3.41
CA LEU A 36 -8.69 22.98 -2.84
C LEU A 36 -8.75 22.96 -1.31
N ALA A 37 -8.73 24.12 -0.66
CA ALA A 37 -8.85 24.22 0.79
C ALA A 37 -10.22 23.76 1.29
N LEU A 38 -11.30 24.15 0.62
CA LEU A 38 -12.66 23.67 0.95
C LEU A 38 -12.79 22.14 0.74
N GLY A 39 -12.23 21.63 -0.36
CA GLY A 39 -12.16 20.20 -0.59
C GLY A 39 -11.38 19.47 0.51
N ALA A 40 -10.21 19.97 0.88
CA ALA A 40 -9.41 19.40 1.96
C ALA A 40 -10.14 19.41 3.31
N LEU A 41 -10.80 20.52 3.67
CA LEU A 41 -11.61 20.61 4.89
C LEU A 41 -12.77 19.63 4.88
N LEU A 42 -13.46 19.46 3.76
CA LEU A 42 -14.55 18.51 3.61
C LEU A 42 -14.05 17.06 3.82
N PHE A 43 -12.90 16.70 3.24
CA PHE A 43 -12.32 15.36 3.40
C PHE A 43 -11.73 15.13 4.79
N LEU A 44 -11.21 16.14 5.46
CA LEU A 44 -10.68 16.05 6.81
C LEU A 44 -11.77 16.02 7.89
N PHE A 45 -12.97 16.51 7.58
CA PHE A 45 -14.07 16.65 8.53
C PHE A 45 -14.42 15.33 9.26
N PRO A 46 -14.61 14.17 8.59
CA PRO A 46 -14.92 12.92 9.28
C PRO A 46 -13.80 12.49 10.25
N PHE A 47 -12.54 12.70 9.88
CA PHE A 47 -11.39 12.36 10.72
C PHE A 47 -11.28 13.29 11.93
N TYR A 48 -11.55 14.57 11.73
CA TYR A 48 -11.63 15.54 12.82
C TYR A 48 -12.72 15.13 13.82
N TYR A 49 -13.92 14.83 13.33
CA TYR A 49 -15.05 14.44 14.15
C TYR A 49 -14.75 13.14 14.94
N MET A 50 -14.19 12.13 14.29
CA MET A 50 -13.74 10.89 14.92
C MET A 50 -12.71 11.16 16.03
N LEU A 51 -11.71 12.02 15.74
CA LEU A 51 -10.67 12.35 16.70
C LEU A 51 -11.23 13.10 17.92
N VAL A 52 -12.05 14.13 17.69
CA VAL A 52 -12.68 14.90 18.78
C VAL A 52 -13.61 13.99 19.59
N GLY A 53 -14.49 13.23 18.93
CA GLY A 53 -15.42 12.32 19.59
C GLY A 53 -14.72 11.23 20.40
N SER A 54 -13.51 10.81 20.03
CA SER A 54 -12.74 9.84 20.81
C SER A 54 -12.30 10.37 22.17
N PHE A 55 -12.20 11.69 22.33
CA PHE A 55 -11.85 12.35 23.59
C PHE A 55 -13.07 12.96 24.31
N THR A 56 -14.27 12.87 23.77
CA THR A 56 -15.49 13.44 24.36
C THR A 56 -16.25 12.37 25.14
N ALA A 57 -16.65 12.65 26.38
CA ALA A 57 -17.33 11.69 27.25
C ALA A 57 -18.65 11.18 26.64
N GLU A 58 -19.44 12.08 26.08
CA GLU A 58 -20.67 11.75 25.37
C GLU A 58 -20.66 12.46 23.99
N PRO A 59 -20.09 11.83 22.95
CA PRO A 59 -20.05 12.44 21.62
C PRO A 59 -21.45 12.73 21.09
N ASP A 60 -21.70 14.00 20.81
CA ASP A 60 -22.96 14.45 20.22
C ASP A 60 -22.88 14.38 18.68
N PRO A 61 -23.78 13.63 18.00
CA PRO A 61 -23.80 13.53 16.54
C PRO A 61 -24.21 14.82 15.82
N SER A 62 -24.61 15.86 16.57
CA SER A 62 -24.94 17.16 16.02
C SER A 62 -23.70 18.01 15.74
N LEU A 63 -23.90 19.17 15.09
CA LEU A 63 -22.82 20.16 14.88
C LEU A 63 -22.25 20.72 16.21
N GLY A 64 -22.99 20.62 17.32
CA GLY A 64 -22.52 20.99 18.67
C GLY A 64 -21.32 20.12 19.11
N GLY A 65 -21.33 18.86 18.78
CA GLY A 65 -20.25 17.91 19.10
C GLY A 65 -18.91 18.17 18.41
N LEU A 66 -18.86 19.16 17.50
CA LEU A 66 -17.58 19.53 16.84
C LEU A 66 -16.64 20.32 17.76
N PHE A 67 -17.17 20.97 18.78
CA PHE A 67 -16.42 21.83 19.70
C PHE A 67 -16.81 21.51 21.15
N PRO A 68 -16.35 20.33 21.66
CA PRO A 68 -16.67 19.95 23.03
C PRO A 68 -16.09 20.93 24.04
N SER A 69 -16.80 21.14 25.13
CA SER A 69 -16.31 21.94 26.26
C SER A 69 -15.12 21.26 26.93
N PRO A 70 -14.15 21.98 27.50
CA PRO A 70 -12.98 21.38 28.14
C PRO A 70 -13.31 20.38 29.28
N ASP A 71 -14.44 20.54 29.95
CA ASP A 71 -14.97 19.66 31.00
C ASP A 71 -15.58 18.36 30.45
N GLU A 72 -15.91 18.30 29.18
CA GLU A 72 -16.38 17.08 28.50
C GLU A 72 -15.24 16.19 28.00
N LEU A 73 -14.00 16.69 28.03
CA LEU A 73 -12.85 15.93 27.53
C LEU A 73 -12.43 14.83 28.50
N THR A 74 -12.27 13.62 27.97
CA THR A 74 -11.93 12.40 28.74
C THR A 74 -11.03 11.44 27.96
N LEU A 75 -10.30 10.62 28.69
CA LEU A 75 -9.60 9.44 28.15
C LEU A 75 -10.36 8.14 28.49
N ALA A 76 -11.55 8.23 29.10
CA ALA A 76 -12.32 7.04 29.47
C ALA A 76 -12.62 6.16 28.26
N ASN A 77 -12.97 6.73 27.12
CA ASN A 77 -13.27 6.01 25.88
C ASN A 77 -12.15 5.03 25.46
N TYR A 78 -10.88 5.44 25.64
CA TYR A 78 -9.73 4.58 25.34
C TYR A 78 -9.58 3.44 26.33
N ARG A 79 -9.94 3.66 27.61
CA ARG A 79 -9.94 2.61 28.64
C ARG A 79 -11.10 1.64 28.44
N ASP A 80 -12.25 2.15 28.04
CA ASP A 80 -13.46 1.35 27.82
C ASP A 80 -13.29 0.41 26.64
N ILE A 81 -12.74 0.91 25.54
CA ILE A 81 -12.47 0.06 24.35
C ILE A 81 -11.33 -0.93 24.67
N ASP A 82 -10.27 -0.52 25.38
CA ASP A 82 -9.17 -1.39 25.76
C ASP A 82 -9.65 -2.52 26.69
N GLY A 83 -10.46 -2.20 27.70
CA GLY A 83 -11.07 -3.19 28.58
C GLY A 83 -12.01 -4.19 27.89
N SER A 84 -12.49 -3.83 26.69
CA SER A 84 -13.41 -4.66 25.90
C SER A 84 -12.72 -5.54 24.85
N VAL A 85 -11.63 -5.06 24.22
CA VAL A 85 -11.02 -5.72 23.05
C VAL A 85 -9.53 -6.00 23.21
N ASP A 86 -8.89 -5.60 24.33
CA ASP A 86 -7.43 -5.67 24.52
C ASP A 86 -6.67 -5.06 23.31
N LEU A 87 -6.57 -3.74 23.32
CA LEU A 87 -5.98 -2.99 22.19
C LEU A 87 -4.54 -3.42 21.87
N LEU A 88 -3.76 -3.76 22.90
CA LEU A 88 -2.38 -4.18 22.69
C LEU A 88 -2.31 -5.52 21.97
N GLN A 89 -3.07 -6.51 22.43
CA GLN A 89 -3.10 -7.84 21.82
C GLN A 89 -3.60 -7.76 20.38
N THR A 90 -4.69 -7.05 20.13
CA THR A 90 -5.28 -6.91 18.79
C THR A 90 -4.39 -6.12 17.83
N LEU A 91 -3.65 -5.11 18.32
CA LEU A 91 -2.62 -4.41 17.52
C LEU A 91 -1.45 -5.32 17.17
N VAL A 92 -0.99 -6.15 18.11
CA VAL A 92 0.08 -7.13 17.86
C VAL A 92 -0.39 -8.14 16.82
N ASN A 93 -1.62 -8.65 16.92
CA ASN A 93 -2.20 -9.56 15.92
C ASN A 93 -2.27 -8.91 14.53
N SER A 94 -2.75 -7.66 14.46
CA SER A 94 -2.76 -6.88 13.22
C SER A 94 -1.36 -6.69 12.65
N GLY A 95 -0.38 -6.43 13.52
CA GLY A 95 1.02 -6.29 13.15
C GLY A 95 1.63 -7.59 12.60
N ILE A 96 1.38 -8.72 13.26
CA ILE A 96 1.88 -10.03 12.82
C ILE A 96 1.21 -10.44 11.50
N PHE A 97 -0.10 -10.27 11.39
CA PHE A 97 -0.83 -10.57 10.16
C PHE A 97 -0.30 -9.71 8.99
N THR A 98 -0.31 -8.39 9.15
CA THR A 98 0.13 -7.45 8.10
C THR A 98 1.61 -7.62 7.77
N GLY A 99 2.46 -7.74 8.80
CA GLY A 99 3.88 -7.96 8.63
C GLY A 99 4.19 -9.28 7.93
N GLY A 100 3.47 -10.33 8.27
CA GLY A 100 3.58 -11.64 7.61
C GLY A 100 3.18 -11.60 6.14
N VAL A 101 2.08 -10.93 5.81
CA VAL A 101 1.67 -10.71 4.41
C VAL A 101 2.71 -9.87 3.65
N ILE A 102 3.22 -8.80 4.24
CA ILE A 102 4.27 -7.98 3.61
C ILE A 102 5.53 -8.80 3.36
N LEU A 103 6.00 -9.54 4.36
CA LEU A 103 7.18 -10.38 4.23
C LEU A 103 7.01 -11.40 3.10
N ALA A 104 5.91 -12.14 3.08
CA ALA A 104 5.61 -13.12 2.04
C ALA A 104 5.52 -12.46 0.66
N THR A 105 4.78 -11.35 0.55
CA THR A 105 4.64 -10.56 -0.69
C THR A 105 5.99 -10.08 -1.22
N VAL A 106 6.87 -9.59 -0.36
CA VAL A 106 8.21 -9.12 -0.75
C VAL A 106 9.08 -10.29 -1.19
N VAL A 107 9.11 -11.37 -0.42
CA VAL A 107 9.93 -12.56 -0.74
C VAL A 107 9.49 -13.18 -2.07
N PHE A 108 8.21 -13.53 -2.19
CA PHE A 108 7.69 -14.14 -3.41
C PHE A 108 7.67 -13.16 -4.59
N GLY A 109 7.35 -11.89 -4.34
CA GLY A 109 7.36 -10.84 -5.34
C GLY A 109 8.73 -10.63 -5.97
N ILE A 110 9.80 -10.61 -5.16
CA ILE A 110 11.18 -10.52 -5.63
C ILE A 110 11.56 -11.77 -6.43
N LEU A 111 11.34 -12.97 -5.87
CA LEU A 111 11.75 -14.22 -6.51
C LEU A 111 11.06 -14.42 -7.85
N VAL A 112 9.73 -14.27 -7.87
CA VAL A 112 8.94 -14.45 -9.10
C VAL A 112 9.15 -13.29 -10.06
N GLY A 113 9.22 -12.05 -9.57
CA GLY A 113 9.50 -10.86 -10.39
C GLY A 113 10.85 -10.94 -11.09
N TYR A 114 11.90 -11.39 -10.37
CA TYR A 114 13.24 -11.60 -10.92
C TYR A 114 13.23 -12.73 -11.97
N ALA A 115 12.65 -13.87 -11.65
CA ALA A 115 12.56 -15.00 -12.58
C ALA A 115 11.83 -14.60 -13.88
N LEU A 116 10.71 -13.85 -13.75
CA LEU A 116 9.95 -13.37 -14.89
C LEU A 116 10.61 -12.20 -15.66
N ALA A 117 11.63 -11.55 -15.11
CA ALA A 117 12.35 -10.45 -15.77
C ALA A 117 13.67 -10.90 -16.39
N GLN A 118 14.48 -11.68 -15.68
CA GLN A 118 15.89 -11.94 -15.97
C GLN A 118 16.18 -13.36 -16.44
N LEU A 119 15.31 -14.34 -16.09
CA LEU A 119 15.52 -15.71 -16.50
C LEU A 119 14.78 -16.02 -17.81
N GLU A 120 15.42 -16.84 -18.66
CA GLU A 120 14.82 -17.33 -19.91
C GLU A 120 14.33 -18.77 -19.70
N PHE A 121 13.01 -18.95 -19.74
CA PHE A 121 12.37 -20.27 -19.68
C PHE A 121 11.10 -20.32 -20.53
N ARG A 122 10.75 -21.54 -20.97
CA ARG A 122 9.55 -21.76 -21.78
C ARG A 122 8.29 -21.48 -20.95
N GLY A 123 7.36 -20.72 -21.51
CA GLY A 123 6.10 -20.40 -20.83
C GLY A 123 6.15 -19.15 -19.93
N ARG A 124 7.28 -18.41 -19.83
CA ARG A 124 7.40 -17.18 -19.02
C ARG A 124 6.27 -16.20 -19.24
N GLY A 125 5.90 -15.96 -20.52
CA GLY A 125 4.81 -15.05 -20.86
C GLY A 125 3.44 -15.55 -20.42
N ALA A 126 3.20 -16.88 -20.53
CA ALA A 126 1.95 -17.50 -20.09
C ALA A 126 1.79 -17.45 -18.58
N VAL A 127 2.86 -17.73 -17.80
CA VAL A 127 2.84 -17.60 -16.33
C VAL A 127 2.53 -16.18 -15.92
N PHE A 128 3.19 -15.18 -16.53
CA PHE A 128 2.92 -13.78 -16.23
C PHE A 128 1.49 -13.37 -16.61
N GLY A 129 1.01 -13.77 -17.78
CA GLY A 129 -0.36 -13.53 -18.22
C GLY A 129 -1.40 -14.15 -17.29
N LEU A 130 -1.17 -15.39 -16.82
CA LEU A 130 -2.03 -16.06 -15.86
C LEU A 130 -2.07 -15.33 -14.50
N MET A 131 -0.94 -14.87 -14.01
CA MET A 131 -0.89 -14.07 -12.77
C MET A 131 -1.72 -12.78 -12.88
N LEU A 132 -1.66 -12.10 -14.02
CA LEU A 132 -2.47 -10.91 -14.26
C LEU A 132 -3.96 -11.26 -14.37
N LEU A 133 -4.28 -12.39 -15.00
CA LEU A 133 -5.66 -12.86 -15.15
C LEU A 133 -6.30 -13.19 -13.80
N VAL A 134 -5.57 -13.89 -12.92
CA VAL A 134 -6.05 -14.22 -11.56
C VAL A 134 -6.40 -12.97 -10.76
N GLN A 135 -5.69 -11.86 -10.95
CA GLN A 135 -5.95 -10.60 -10.25
C GLN A 135 -7.31 -9.97 -10.62
N VAL A 136 -7.90 -10.33 -11.77
CA VAL A 136 -9.22 -9.85 -12.19
C VAL A 136 -10.33 -10.56 -11.40
N VAL A 137 -10.07 -11.73 -10.83
CA VAL A 137 -11.04 -12.48 -10.03
C VAL A 137 -11.20 -11.79 -8.67
N PRO A 138 -12.40 -11.30 -8.31
CA PRO A 138 -12.64 -10.71 -7.00
C PRO A 138 -12.36 -11.71 -5.89
N PHE A 139 -11.57 -11.31 -4.90
CA PHE A 139 -11.20 -12.16 -3.75
C PHE A 139 -12.43 -12.73 -3.04
N GLN A 140 -13.52 -11.94 -2.96
CA GLN A 140 -14.78 -12.32 -2.33
C GLN A 140 -15.40 -13.59 -2.94
N LEU A 141 -15.20 -13.85 -4.24
CA LEU A 141 -15.68 -15.08 -4.88
C LEU A 141 -14.88 -16.32 -4.45
N LEU A 142 -13.65 -16.12 -4.00
CA LEU A 142 -12.75 -17.18 -3.57
C LEU A 142 -12.85 -17.50 -2.08
N ILE A 143 -13.56 -16.68 -1.29
CA ILE A 143 -13.63 -16.82 0.17
C ILE A 143 -14.10 -18.21 0.59
N ILE A 144 -15.22 -18.71 0.01
CA ILE A 144 -15.78 -20.02 0.38
C ILE A 144 -14.80 -21.16 0.08
N PRO A 145 -14.26 -21.31 -1.16
CA PRO A 145 -13.31 -22.37 -1.44
C PRO A 145 -12.01 -22.23 -0.64
N LEU A 146 -11.52 -21.02 -0.39
CA LEU A 146 -10.34 -20.78 0.45
C LEU A 146 -10.60 -21.15 1.91
N TYR A 147 -11.77 -20.85 2.44
CA TYR A 147 -12.16 -21.23 3.79
C TYR A 147 -12.17 -22.75 3.95
N VAL A 148 -12.79 -23.46 3.02
CA VAL A 148 -12.79 -24.93 3.04
C VAL A 148 -11.36 -25.48 3.01
N LEU A 149 -10.54 -25.00 2.09
CA LEU A 149 -9.16 -25.46 1.94
C LEU A 149 -8.29 -25.14 3.17
N ILE A 150 -8.30 -23.90 3.64
CA ILE A 150 -7.37 -23.43 4.66
C ILE A 150 -7.85 -23.80 6.06
N VAL A 151 -9.13 -23.55 6.35
CA VAL A 151 -9.66 -23.76 7.70
C VAL A 151 -10.05 -25.22 7.92
N ARG A 152 -10.76 -25.82 6.97
CA ARG A 152 -11.31 -27.16 7.16
C ARG A 152 -10.30 -28.27 6.78
N ASP A 153 -9.69 -28.17 5.59
CA ASP A 153 -8.85 -29.24 5.07
C ASP A 153 -7.43 -29.18 5.65
N TYR A 154 -6.86 -27.97 5.81
CA TYR A 154 -5.53 -27.78 6.42
C TYR A 154 -5.57 -27.57 7.94
N GLY A 155 -6.75 -27.34 8.53
CA GLY A 155 -6.89 -27.16 9.99
C GLY A 155 -6.23 -25.89 10.51
N LEU A 156 -6.13 -24.83 9.70
CA LEU A 156 -5.45 -23.57 10.03
C LEU A 156 -6.41 -22.50 10.59
N ALA A 157 -7.53 -22.91 11.22
CA ALA A 157 -8.33 -21.99 12.02
C ALA A 157 -7.47 -21.41 13.16
N ASP A 158 -7.83 -20.22 13.64
CA ASP A 158 -7.17 -19.55 14.77
C ASP A 158 -5.65 -19.56 14.69
N SER A 159 -5.11 -19.27 13.49
CA SER A 159 -3.68 -19.22 13.26
C SER A 159 -3.27 -18.06 12.36
N TYR A 160 -2.11 -17.47 12.63
CA TYR A 160 -1.52 -16.44 11.75
C TYR A 160 -1.27 -16.96 10.34
N LEU A 161 -0.86 -18.24 10.21
CA LEU A 161 -0.62 -18.84 8.91
C LEU A 161 -1.90 -18.92 8.08
N GLY A 162 -3.01 -19.31 8.70
CA GLY A 162 -4.33 -19.33 8.05
C GLY A 162 -4.78 -17.94 7.58
N MET A 163 -4.47 -16.89 8.34
CA MET A 163 -4.74 -15.51 7.91
C MET A 163 -3.84 -15.07 6.76
N ILE A 164 -2.54 -15.37 6.81
CA ILE A 164 -1.52 -14.85 5.88
C ILE A 164 -1.56 -15.56 4.52
N LEU A 165 -1.83 -16.87 4.49
CA LEU A 165 -1.62 -17.73 3.33
C LEU A 165 -2.32 -17.25 2.05
N PRO A 166 -3.60 -16.80 2.07
CA PRO A 166 -4.28 -16.32 0.86
C PRO A 166 -3.64 -15.09 0.21
N PHE A 167 -2.95 -14.29 1.00
CA PHE A 167 -2.32 -13.03 0.57
C PHE A 167 -0.82 -13.16 0.31
N ALA A 168 -0.23 -14.34 0.54
CA ALA A 168 1.23 -14.54 0.48
C ALA A 168 1.82 -14.24 -0.90
N ILE A 169 1.10 -14.54 -1.97
CA ILE A 169 1.53 -14.26 -3.35
C ILE A 169 0.68 -13.13 -3.91
N ASN A 170 1.26 -11.94 -4.01
CA ASN A 170 0.61 -10.75 -4.53
C ASN A 170 1.07 -10.45 -5.96
N SER A 171 0.17 -10.64 -6.93
CA SER A 171 0.45 -10.42 -8.36
C SER A 171 0.86 -8.98 -8.68
N THR A 172 0.30 -7.98 -7.96
CA THR A 172 0.68 -6.58 -8.12
C THR A 172 2.14 -6.35 -7.73
N ALA A 173 2.57 -6.91 -6.60
CA ALA A 173 3.97 -6.80 -6.17
C ALA A 173 4.93 -7.51 -7.16
N VAL A 174 4.56 -8.70 -7.64
CA VAL A 174 5.32 -9.40 -8.69
C VAL A 174 5.43 -8.53 -9.94
N PHE A 175 4.34 -7.89 -10.38
CA PHE A 175 4.36 -6.97 -11.50
C PHE A 175 5.31 -5.79 -11.25
N VAL A 176 5.23 -5.14 -10.10
CA VAL A 176 6.10 -4.01 -9.72
C VAL A 176 7.56 -4.44 -9.76
N PHE A 177 7.94 -5.52 -9.05
CA PHE A 177 9.32 -6.00 -9.04
C PHE A 177 9.81 -6.37 -10.44
N ARG A 178 8.98 -7.06 -11.24
CA ARG A 178 9.31 -7.39 -12.61
C ARG A 178 9.61 -6.15 -13.44
N GLN A 179 8.80 -5.08 -13.33
CA GLN A 179 9.04 -3.83 -14.07
C GLN A 179 10.36 -3.15 -13.67
N TYR A 180 10.68 -3.16 -12.38
CA TYR A 180 11.97 -2.62 -11.92
C TYR A 180 13.16 -3.47 -12.40
N PHE A 181 13.07 -4.81 -12.33
CA PHE A 181 14.13 -5.69 -12.81
C PHE A 181 14.34 -5.57 -14.33
N LEU A 182 13.30 -5.33 -15.12
CA LEU A 182 13.40 -5.11 -16.56
C LEU A 182 14.12 -3.80 -16.94
N GLN A 183 14.15 -2.81 -16.03
CA GLN A 183 14.85 -1.55 -16.26
C GLN A 183 16.36 -1.63 -15.97
N LEU A 184 16.82 -2.69 -15.34
CA LEU A 184 18.23 -2.88 -15.03
C LEU A 184 19.01 -3.28 -16.30
N PRO A 185 20.23 -2.72 -16.51
CA PRO A 185 21.08 -3.08 -17.66
C PRO A 185 21.42 -4.57 -17.64
N ARG A 186 21.18 -5.27 -18.76
CA ARG A 186 21.48 -6.70 -18.88
C ARG A 186 22.95 -7.00 -18.73
N ASP A 187 23.82 -6.11 -19.18
CA ASP A 187 25.28 -6.27 -19.14
C ASP A 187 25.79 -6.54 -17.71
N LEU A 188 25.12 -6.00 -16.67
CA LEU A 188 25.49 -6.27 -15.28
C LEU A 188 25.28 -7.72 -14.88
N PHE A 189 24.20 -8.33 -15.37
CA PHE A 189 23.85 -9.73 -15.07
C PHE A 189 24.73 -10.67 -15.89
N ASP A 190 25.00 -10.34 -17.15
CA ASP A 190 25.81 -11.16 -18.04
C ASP A 190 27.28 -11.16 -17.61
N ALA A 191 27.83 -10.02 -17.18
CA ALA A 191 29.17 -9.96 -16.60
C ALA A 191 29.29 -10.84 -15.33
N ALA A 192 28.29 -10.78 -14.43
CA ALA A 192 28.28 -11.59 -13.23
C ALA A 192 28.20 -13.11 -13.54
N ARG A 193 27.46 -13.50 -14.59
CA ARG A 193 27.39 -14.89 -15.05
C ARG A 193 28.73 -15.37 -15.64
N ILE A 194 29.40 -14.50 -16.39
CA ILE A 194 30.76 -14.76 -16.93
C ILE A 194 31.75 -14.96 -15.79
N ASP A 195 31.63 -14.18 -14.70
CA ASP A 195 32.43 -14.33 -13.48
C ASP A 195 32.06 -15.57 -12.64
N GLY A 196 31.11 -16.41 -13.12
CA GLY A 196 30.69 -17.64 -12.44
C GLY A 196 29.71 -17.47 -11.29
N ALA A 197 29.06 -16.29 -11.15
CA ALA A 197 28.05 -16.09 -10.12
C ALA A 197 26.75 -16.83 -10.48
N GLY A 198 26.26 -17.65 -9.54
CA GLY A 198 24.93 -18.29 -9.69
C GLY A 198 23.78 -17.26 -9.51
N GLU A 199 22.61 -17.56 -10.08
CA GLU A 199 21.43 -16.65 -10.12
C GLU A 199 21.02 -16.12 -8.74
N LEU A 200 21.05 -16.94 -7.69
CA LEU A 200 20.73 -16.51 -6.33
C LEU A 200 21.73 -15.50 -5.78
N ARG A 201 23.01 -15.64 -6.13
CA ARG A 201 24.06 -14.67 -5.76
C ARG A 201 23.87 -13.36 -6.50
N ILE A 202 23.54 -13.41 -7.80
CA ILE A 202 23.22 -12.26 -8.63
C ILE A 202 22.01 -11.54 -8.06
N LEU A 203 20.94 -12.25 -7.76
CA LEU A 203 19.73 -11.70 -7.16
C LEU A 203 20.05 -10.95 -5.86
N ARG A 204 20.76 -11.60 -4.92
CA ARG A 204 21.01 -11.05 -3.59
C ARG A 204 22.02 -9.90 -3.60
N SER A 205 23.10 -10.02 -4.39
CA SER A 205 24.25 -9.10 -4.33
C SER A 205 24.16 -7.95 -5.34
N ILE A 206 23.39 -8.11 -6.43
CA ILE A 206 23.29 -7.13 -7.50
C ILE A 206 21.86 -6.61 -7.63
N ALA A 207 20.90 -7.50 -7.89
CA ALA A 207 19.56 -7.10 -8.26
C ALA A 207 18.79 -6.44 -7.10
N ILE A 208 18.73 -7.07 -5.92
CA ILE A 208 18.02 -6.54 -4.74
C ILE A 208 18.54 -5.16 -4.32
N PRO A 209 19.87 -4.91 -4.19
CA PRO A 209 20.37 -3.58 -3.87
C PRO A 209 19.95 -2.49 -4.85
N LEU A 210 19.88 -2.81 -6.14
CA LEU A 210 19.49 -1.86 -7.19
C LEU A 210 17.98 -1.57 -7.22
N VAL A 211 17.14 -2.51 -6.76
CA VAL A 211 15.68 -2.33 -6.73
C VAL A 211 15.15 -1.95 -5.34
N ARG A 212 15.98 -1.46 -4.44
CA ARG A 212 15.54 -0.96 -3.11
C ARG A 212 14.35 0.00 -3.16
N PRO A 213 14.24 0.94 -4.11
CA PRO A 213 13.05 1.79 -4.22
C PRO A 213 11.76 0.98 -4.47
N ALA A 214 11.85 -0.10 -5.26
CA ALA A 214 10.71 -1.01 -5.49
C ALA A 214 10.27 -1.74 -4.21
N LEU A 215 11.22 -2.12 -3.34
CA LEU A 215 10.92 -2.72 -2.05
C LEU A 215 10.06 -1.80 -1.19
N LEU A 216 10.46 -0.54 -1.05
CA LEU A 216 9.69 0.45 -0.29
C LEU A 216 8.29 0.65 -0.88
N THR A 217 8.20 0.75 -2.20
CA THR A 217 6.90 0.88 -2.89
C THR A 217 6.02 -0.35 -2.64
N ALA A 218 6.56 -1.56 -2.77
CA ALA A 218 5.82 -2.79 -2.53
C ALA A 218 5.34 -2.90 -1.08
N VAL A 219 6.18 -2.57 -0.10
CA VAL A 219 5.82 -2.56 1.33
C VAL A 219 4.67 -1.58 1.60
N LEU A 220 4.80 -0.33 1.12
CA LEU A 220 3.79 0.71 1.33
C LEU A 220 2.45 0.36 0.67
N LEU A 221 2.47 -0.16 -0.56
CA LEU A 221 1.26 -0.58 -1.26
C LEU A 221 0.60 -1.81 -0.62
N THR A 222 1.41 -2.73 -0.08
CA THR A 222 0.89 -3.96 0.53
C THR A 222 0.34 -3.71 1.94
N PHE A 223 0.84 -2.72 2.68
CA PHE A 223 0.44 -2.48 4.06
C PHE A 223 -1.06 -2.20 4.22
N ILE A 224 -1.64 -1.35 3.38
CA ILE A 224 -3.00 -0.82 3.56
C ILE A 224 -4.05 -1.93 3.48
N GLY A 225 -3.90 -2.91 2.57
CA GLY A 225 -4.85 -4.00 2.39
C GLY A 225 -5.00 -4.86 3.65
N PRO A 226 -3.96 -5.60 4.07
CA PRO A 226 -4.02 -6.48 5.23
C PRO A 226 -4.29 -5.74 6.55
N TRP A 227 -3.78 -4.51 6.71
CA TRP A 227 -4.02 -3.71 7.91
C TRP A 227 -5.51 -3.43 8.15
N ASN A 228 -6.27 -3.19 7.07
CA ASN A 228 -7.70 -2.92 7.11
C ASN A 228 -8.55 -4.16 6.75
N GLU A 229 -7.92 -5.32 6.51
CA GLU A 229 -8.66 -6.53 6.14
C GLU A 229 -9.46 -7.02 7.35
N PHE A 230 -10.76 -7.14 7.14
CA PHE A 230 -11.70 -7.59 8.14
C PHE A 230 -12.25 -8.99 7.82
N LEU A 231 -12.73 -9.18 6.60
CA LEU A 231 -13.61 -10.31 6.29
C LEU A 231 -12.89 -11.66 6.41
N TRP A 232 -11.69 -11.76 5.88
CA TRP A 232 -10.93 -13.00 5.92
C TRP A 232 -10.49 -13.37 7.34
N PRO A 233 -9.81 -12.50 8.12
CA PRO A 233 -9.52 -12.77 9.51
C PRO A 233 -10.76 -13.09 10.36
N PHE A 234 -11.88 -12.41 10.15
CA PHE A 234 -13.13 -12.68 10.84
C PHE A 234 -13.63 -14.11 10.61
N LEU A 235 -13.45 -14.65 9.42
CA LEU A 235 -13.84 -16.04 9.11
C LEU A 235 -12.87 -17.05 9.70
N VAL A 236 -11.57 -16.75 9.71
CA VAL A 236 -10.52 -17.67 10.14
C VAL A 236 -10.33 -17.69 11.66
N THR A 237 -10.49 -16.54 12.35
CA THR A 237 -10.25 -16.41 13.78
C THR A 237 -11.55 -16.40 14.57
N LYS A 238 -11.72 -17.37 15.47
CA LYS A 238 -12.85 -17.46 16.40
C LYS A 238 -12.45 -17.08 17.82
N GLU A 239 -11.21 -17.39 18.20
CA GLU A 239 -10.65 -17.03 19.49
C GLU A 239 -10.34 -15.51 19.53
N GLN A 240 -10.81 -14.81 20.57
CA GLN A 240 -10.68 -13.35 20.68
C GLN A 240 -9.22 -12.89 20.74
N ASP A 241 -8.36 -13.67 21.39
CA ASP A 241 -6.93 -13.40 21.53
C ASP A 241 -6.15 -13.48 20.21
N MET A 242 -6.73 -14.08 19.16
CA MET A 242 -6.16 -14.18 17.83
C MET A 242 -6.68 -13.13 16.85
N GLN A 243 -7.71 -12.36 17.22
CA GLN A 243 -8.34 -11.43 16.32
C GLN A 243 -7.49 -10.16 16.08
N PRO A 244 -7.29 -9.75 14.81
CA PRO A 244 -6.77 -8.42 14.49
C PRO A 244 -7.73 -7.30 14.94
N LEU A 245 -7.21 -6.10 15.14
CA LEU A 245 -7.98 -4.96 15.67
C LEU A 245 -9.23 -4.64 14.85
N ALA A 246 -9.17 -4.73 13.51
CA ALA A 246 -10.33 -4.50 12.65
C ALA A 246 -11.49 -5.47 12.96
N VAL A 247 -11.17 -6.74 13.25
CA VAL A 247 -12.17 -7.77 13.63
C VAL A 247 -12.71 -7.52 15.02
N SER A 248 -11.85 -7.28 16.00
CA SER A 248 -12.26 -7.05 17.39
C SER A 248 -13.10 -5.78 17.51
N LEU A 249 -12.76 -4.72 16.78
CA LEU A 249 -13.55 -3.49 16.75
C LEU A 249 -14.95 -3.72 16.12
N ALA A 250 -15.04 -4.47 15.04
CA ALA A 250 -16.32 -4.82 14.43
C ALA A 250 -17.19 -5.69 15.37
N ASN A 251 -16.57 -6.64 16.07
CA ASN A 251 -17.26 -7.43 17.07
C ASN A 251 -17.73 -6.58 18.27
N TYR A 252 -16.93 -5.60 18.70
CA TYR A 252 -17.34 -4.63 19.71
C TYR A 252 -18.58 -3.86 19.26
N ILE A 253 -18.56 -3.30 18.05
CA ILE A 253 -19.68 -2.54 17.48
C ILE A 253 -20.94 -3.40 17.43
N THR A 254 -20.84 -4.67 17.06
CA THR A 254 -22.00 -5.55 16.86
C THR A 254 -22.56 -6.07 18.17
N ASN A 255 -21.70 -6.46 19.13
CA ASN A 255 -22.12 -7.26 20.29
C ASN A 255 -22.16 -6.45 21.60
N VAL A 256 -21.28 -5.47 21.76
CA VAL A 256 -21.09 -4.73 23.01
C VAL A 256 -21.77 -3.37 22.96
N SER A 257 -21.60 -2.64 21.86
CA SER A 257 -22.12 -1.29 21.73
C SER A 257 -23.65 -1.20 21.84
N ALA A 258 -24.35 -2.25 21.43
CA ALA A 258 -25.83 -2.33 21.55
C ALA A 258 -26.33 -2.28 23.00
N ARG A 259 -25.47 -2.55 23.98
CA ARG A 259 -25.79 -2.54 25.41
C ARG A 259 -25.32 -1.29 26.15
N ALA A 260 -24.48 -0.47 25.49
CA ALA A 260 -23.96 0.77 26.07
C ALA A 260 -24.91 1.94 25.80
N THR A 261 -25.02 2.85 26.76
CA THR A 261 -25.87 4.06 26.64
C THR A 261 -25.35 4.98 25.53
N ASN A 262 -24.02 5.15 25.44
CA ASN A 262 -23.37 5.89 24.38
C ASN A 262 -22.07 5.21 23.97
N PRO A 263 -22.09 4.29 22.96
CA PRO A 263 -20.91 3.54 22.56
C PRO A 263 -19.97 4.33 21.62
N PHE A 264 -20.39 5.48 21.13
CA PHE A 264 -19.68 6.18 20.05
C PHE A 264 -18.28 6.65 20.45
N GLY A 265 -18.09 7.10 21.68
CA GLY A 265 -16.76 7.50 22.19
C GLY A 265 -15.74 6.38 22.10
N ALA A 266 -16.09 5.20 22.63
CA ALA A 266 -15.22 4.01 22.56
C ALA A 266 -15.00 3.52 21.12
N ILE A 267 -16.02 3.57 20.27
CA ILE A 267 -15.89 3.22 18.84
C ILE A 267 -14.91 4.18 18.15
N PHE A 268 -15.03 5.49 18.37
CA PHE A 268 -14.12 6.47 17.82
C PHE A 268 -12.69 6.31 18.34
N ALA A 269 -12.53 6.01 19.63
CA ALA A 269 -11.21 5.71 20.20
C ALA A 269 -10.57 4.50 19.53
N GLY A 270 -11.30 3.39 19.37
CA GLY A 270 -10.83 2.21 18.65
C GLY A 270 -10.49 2.50 17.19
N ALA A 271 -11.31 3.30 16.49
CA ALA A 271 -11.06 3.71 15.13
C ALA A 271 -9.82 4.62 14.99
N CYS A 272 -9.57 5.52 15.96
CA CYS A 272 -8.34 6.32 16.02
C CYS A 272 -7.10 5.43 16.20
N VAL A 273 -7.17 4.43 17.07
CA VAL A 273 -6.08 3.46 17.29
C VAL A 273 -5.83 2.66 16.00
N LEU A 274 -6.88 2.21 15.31
CA LEU A 274 -6.75 1.50 14.04
C LEU A 274 -6.14 2.37 12.95
N ALA A 275 -6.49 3.65 12.88
CA ALA A 275 -5.98 4.58 11.87
C ALA A 275 -4.53 5.01 12.13
N ALA A 276 -4.09 5.07 13.39
CA ALA A 276 -2.80 5.65 13.78
C ALA A 276 -1.58 5.05 13.05
N PRO A 277 -1.41 3.70 12.92
CA PRO A 277 -0.26 3.13 12.22
C PRO A 277 -0.28 3.44 10.71
N ALA A 278 -1.45 3.48 10.08
CA ALA A 278 -1.57 3.82 8.66
C ALA A 278 -1.17 5.28 8.41
N VAL A 279 -1.63 6.20 9.27
CA VAL A 279 -1.26 7.63 9.23
C VAL A 279 0.24 7.79 9.48
N ALA A 280 0.80 7.10 10.49
CA ALA A 280 2.23 7.14 10.80
C ALA A 280 3.07 6.65 9.61
N LEU A 281 2.68 5.53 8.99
CA LEU A 281 3.35 4.99 7.81
C LEU A 281 3.28 5.95 6.62
N PHE A 282 2.13 6.59 6.40
CA PHE A 282 1.97 7.58 5.33
C PHE A 282 2.88 8.79 5.55
N ILE A 283 2.90 9.36 6.77
CA ILE A 283 3.76 10.51 7.11
C ILE A 283 5.24 10.14 6.92
N ALA A 284 5.67 8.94 7.34
CA ALA A 284 7.03 8.48 7.15
C ALA A 284 7.37 8.20 5.68
N GLY A 285 6.40 7.69 4.90
CA GLY A 285 6.56 7.24 3.52
C GLY A 285 6.35 8.33 2.46
N GLN A 286 5.64 9.45 2.75
CA GLN A 286 5.24 10.45 1.77
C GLN A 286 6.38 11.01 0.91
N ARG A 287 7.58 11.17 1.49
CA ARG A 287 8.76 11.64 0.77
C ARG A 287 9.19 10.71 -0.38
N TYR A 288 8.92 9.41 -0.26
CA TYR A 288 9.27 8.43 -1.30
C TYR A 288 8.27 8.42 -2.46
N PHE A 289 7.00 8.80 -2.20
CA PHE A 289 5.99 8.96 -3.26
C PHE A 289 6.26 10.21 -4.10
N VAL A 290 6.61 11.34 -3.46
CA VAL A 290 6.84 12.62 -4.15
C VAL A 290 8.12 12.61 -4.99
N SER A 291 9.16 11.90 -4.56
CA SER A 291 10.45 11.86 -5.26
C SER A 291 10.43 11.08 -6.58
N ASN A 292 9.54 10.10 -6.72
CA ASN A 292 9.43 9.30 -7.94
C ASN A 292 8.76 10.04 -9.12
N ASP A 293 7.90 11.02 -8.85
CA ASP A 293 7.23 11.80 -9.91
C ASP A 293 8.13 12.86 -10.56
N ILE A 294 9.21 13.29 -9.90
CA ILE A 294 10.11 14.32 -10.43
C ILE A 294 11.11 13.73 -11.44
N GLY A 295 11.41 12.43 -11.35
CA GLY A 295 12.36 11.75 -12.21
C GLY A 295 11.84 11.41 -13.63
N SER A 296 10.53 11.29 -13.81
CA SER A 296 9.90 10.91 -15.08
C SER A 296 9.62 12.11 -16.02
N GLY A 297 9.77 13.33 -15.53
CA GLY A 297 9.45 14.57 -16.27
C GLY A 297 10.60 15.21 -17.05
N VAL A 298 11.84 14.69 -16.98
CA VAL A 298 13.01 15.33 -17.60
C VAL A 298 13.87 14.29 -18.34
N LYS A 299 13.35 13.74 -19.43
CA LYS A 299 14.14 13.24 -20.58
C LYS A 299 13.29 13.47 -21.82
N GLY A 300 13.48 14.60 -22.45
CA GLY A 300 13.01 14.97 -23.75
C GLY A 300 13.96 16.03 -24.27
#